data_5485937b413fa35ac12b280b6cd26a2d
#
_entry.id   5485937b413fa35ac12b280b6cd26a2d
#
_cell.length_a   1.000
_cell.length_b   1.000
_cell.length_c   1.000
_cell.angle_alpha   90.00
_cell.angle_beta   90.00
_cell.angle_gamma   90.00
#
_symmetry.space_group_name_H-M   'P 1'
#
loop_
_entity.id
_entity.type
_entity.pdbx_description
1 polymer ?
#
loop_
_entity_poly.entity_id
_entity_poly.type
_entity_poly.pdbx_seq_one_letter_code
_entity_poly.pdbx_strand_id
1 'polypeptide(L)'
;HGPYRQSERREIYKKYVQILLDNDKAYIAFDTPEELDAKRAEIANFQYDASTRGMMRNSLTMSKEEVDALIAEGKQYVVRFKIEPNEDVHVNDLIRGEVVINSSILDDKVLYKSADELPTYHLANIVDDHLMEVSHVIRGEEWLPSAPLHVLLYRAFGWEDTMPEFAHLPLLLKPEGNGKLSKRDGDRLGFPVFP
;
A
#
# COMPACT_ATOMS: atom_id res chain seq x y z
N HIS A 1 -10.23 6.01 -20.08
CA HIS A 1 -9.89 5.53 -18.74
C HIS A 1 -9.71 4.00 -18.65
N GLY A 2 -10.33 3.22 -19.56
CA GLY A 2 -10.13 1.77 -19.60
C GLY A 2 -8.72 1.34 -20.06
N PRO A 3 -8.37 0.03 -19.93
CA PRO A 3 -9.19 -1.03 -19.34
C PRO A 3 -9.36 -0.87 -17.82
N TYR A 4 -10.38 -1.53 -17.23
CA TYR A 4 -10.72 -1.37 -15.80
C TYR A 4 -10.33 -2.57 -14.93
N ARG A 5 -10.07 -3.74 -15.54
CA ARG A 5 -9.60 -4.91 -14.79
C ARG A 5 -8.10 -4.80 -14.50
N GLN A 6 -7.69 -4.99 -13.26
CA GLN A 6 -6.26 -4.94 -12.88
C GLN A 6 -5.38 -5.87 -13.74
N SER A 7 -5.85 -7.09 -14.03
CA SER A 7 -5.12 -8.05 -14.88
C SER A 7 -4.84 -7.55 -16.31
N GLU A 8 -5.59 -6.58 -16.79
CA GLU A 8 -5.44 -5.96 -18.10
C GLU A 8 -4.58 -4.68 -18.06
N ARG A 9 -4.15 -4.27 -16.86
CA ARG A 9 -3.40 -3.02 -16.61
C ARG A 9 -1.95 -3.26 -16.15
N ARG A 10 -1.44 -4.48 -16.26
CA ARG A 10 -0.09 -4.86 -15.78
C ARG A 10 0.99 -3.91 -16.26
N GLU A 11 1.04 -3.60 -17.56
CA GLU A 11 2.06 -2.71 -18.14
C GLU A 11 1.96 -1.28 -17.60
N ILE A 12 0.75 -0.82 -17.28
CA ILE A 12 0.53 0.48 -16.65
C ILE A 12 1.17 0.48 -15.26
N TYR A 13 0.83 -0.48 -14.41
CA TYR A 13 1.39 -0.55 -13.05
C TYR A 13 2.90 -0.73 -13.05
N LYS A 14 3.44 -1.56 -13.95
CA LYS A 14 4.88 -1.78 -14.10
C LYS A 14 5.63 -0.49 -14.42
N LYS A 15 5.07 0.34 -15.30
CA LYS A 15 5.61 1.68 -15.60
C LYS A 15 5.69 2.55 -14.35
N TYR A 16 4.64 2.59 -13.53
CA TYR A 16 4.63 3.43 -12.32
C TYR A 16 5.50 2.86 -11.20
N VAL A 17 5.61 1.54 -11.09
CA VAL A 17 6.62 0.91 -10.22
C VAL A 17 8.02 1.35 -10.60
N GLN A 18 8.35 1.35 -11.89
CA GLN A 18 9.66 1.77 -12.38
C GLN A 18 9.95 3.24 -12.06
N ILE A 19 8.96 4.12 -12.19
CA ILE A 19 9.11 5.54 -11.80
C ILE A 19 9.48 5.68 -10.32
N LEU A 20 8.87 4.91 -9.43
CA LEU A 20 9.23 4.95 -8.00
C LEU A 20 10.63 4.42 -7.73
N LEU A 21 11.05 3.37 -8.44
CA LEU A 21 12.41 2.82 -8.34
C LEU A 21 13.45 3.81 -8.85
N ASP A 22 13.23 4.42 -10.01
CA ASP A 22 14.13 5.38 -10.63
C ASP A 22 14.31 6.66 -9.79
N ASN A 23 13.28 7.04 -9.05
CA ASN A 23 13.28 8.21 -8.17
C ASN A 23 13.70 7.90 -6.72
N ASP A 24 14.24 6.71 -6.44
CA ASP A 24 14.63 6.26 -5.10
C ASP A 24 13.48 6.36 -4.06
N LYS A 25 12.23 6.19 -4.52
CA LYS A 25 11.04 6.16 -3.67
C LYS A 25 10.57 4.74 -3.35
N ALA A 26 11.14 3.74 -4.02
CA ALA A 26 10.89 2.33 -3.79
C ALA A 26 12.18 1.53 -3.95
N TYR A 27 12.17 0.29 -3.50
CA TYR A 27 13.30 -0.62 -3.61
C TYR A 27 12.83 -2.07 -3.79
N ILE A 28 13.69 -2.90 -4.37
CA ILE A 28 13.45 -4.32 -4.61
C ILE A 28 13.85 -5.11 -3.37
N ALA A 29 13.00 -6.04 -2.92
CA ALA A 29 13.27 -6.92 -1.79
C ALA A 29 13.07 -8.39 -2.17
N PHE A 30 14.02 -9.24 -1.74
CA PHE A 30 14.10 -10.66 -2.06
C PHE A 30 13.83 -11.58 -0.85
N ASP A 31 13.48 -11.01 0.29
CA ASP A 31 13.18 -11.79 1.50
C ASP A 31 11.99 -12.72 1.26
N THR A 32 12.15 -14.00 1.58
CA THR A 32 11.07 -14.98 1.46
C THR A 32 10.11 -14.88 2.64
N PRO A 33 8.89 -15.44 2.53
CA PRO A 33 7.96 -15.50 3.66
C PRO A 33 8.59 -16.15 4.90
N GLU A 34 9.39 -17.22 4.72
CA GLU A 34 10.07 -17.93 5.80
C GLU A 34 11.13 -17.06 6.48
N GLU A 35 11.90 -16.29 5.71
CA GLU A 35 12.88 -15.33 6.25
C GLU A 35 12.19 -14.22 7.04
N LEU A 36 11.04 -13.73 6.56
CA LEU A 36 10.23 -12.74 7.27
C LEU A 36 9.62 -13.30 8.56
N ASP A 37 9.15 -14.55 8.54
CA ASP A 37 8.59 -15.20 9.72
C ASP A 37 9.68 -15.47 10.78
N ALA A 38 10.89 -15.84 10.36
CA ALA A 38 12.05 -15.95 11.24
C ALA A 38 12.36 -14.59 11.91
N LYS A 39 12.32 -13.49 11.16
CA LYS A 39 12.53 -12.15 11.73
C LYS A 39 11.43 -11.73 12.70
N ARG A 40 10.17 -12.06 12.44
CA ARG A 40 9.05 -11.84 13.37
C ARG A 40 9.20 -12.64 14.66
N ALA A 41 9.79 -13.81 14.60
CA ALA A 41 10.07 -14.64 15.79
C ALA A 41 11.27 -14.08 16.60
N GLU A 42 12.25 -13.49 15.92
CA GLU A 42 13.46 -12.93 16.53
C GLU A 42 13.21 -11.54 17.17
N ILE A 43 12.45 -10.69 16.49
CA ILE A 43 12.25 -9.28 16.86
C ILE A 43 10.78 -9.06 17.24
N ALA A 44 10.52 -8.67 18.48
CA ALA A 44 9.19 -8.35 18.94
C ALA A 44 8.60 -7.17 18.13
N ASN A 45 7.36 -7.33 17.66
CA ASN A 45 6.67 -6.33 16.82
C ASN A 45 7.43 -5.96 15.54
N PHE A 46 8.15 -6.91 14.94
CA PHE A 46 8.88 -6.67 13.69
C PHE A 46 7.96 -6.06 12.63
N GLN A 47 8.41 -4.92 12.09
CA GLN A 47 7.87 -4.30 10.90
C GLN A 47 9.00 -4.14 9.87
N TYR A 48 8.69 -4.22 8.60
CA TYR A 48 9.65 -3.93 7.55
C TYR A 48 9.62 -2.42 7.27
N ASP A 49 10.48 -1.66 7.91
CA ASP A 49 10.47 -0.20 7.94
C ASP A 49 11.90 0.40 7.87
N ALA A 50 12.01 1.70 8.05
CA ALA A 50 13.28 2.43 8.02
C ALA A 50 14.31 1.89 9.03
N SER A 51 13.88 1.32 10.16
CA SER A 51 14.78 0.80 11.20
C SER A 51 15.29 -0.61 10.91
N THR A 52 14.52 -1.40 10.16
CA THR A 52 14.79 -2.83 9.94
C THR A 52 15.22 -3.16 8.51
N ARG A 53 14.87 -2.35 7.51
CA ARG A 53 15.20 -2.61 6.09
C ARG A 53 16.71 -2.77 5.84
N GLY A 54 17.56 -2.12 6.66
CA GLY A 54 19.01 -2.22 6.56
C GLY A 54 19.60 -3.59 6.98
N MET A 55 18.81 -4.45 7.64
CA MET A 55 19.21 -5.81 8.01
C MET A 55 18.54 -6.89 7.13
N MET A 56 17.80 -6.47 6.12
CA MET A 56 17.01 -7.34 5.25
C MET A 56 17.66 -7.45 3.87
N ARG A 57 17.23 -8.44 3.08
CA ARG A 57 17.81 -8.75 1.76
C ARG A 57 17.13 -7.98 0.65
N ASN A 58 17.62 -6.78 0.36
CA ASN A 58 17.02 -5.87 -0.59
C ASN A 58 18.07 -5.03 -1.34
N SER A 59 17.61 -4.27 -2.35
CA SER A 59 18.49 -3.46 -3.19
C SER A 59 19.14 -2.26 -2.50
N LEU A 60 18.79 -1.97 -1.23
CA LEU A 60 19.49 -0.97 -0.42
C LEU A 60 20.69 -1.57 0.34
N THR A 61 20.72 -2.90 0.51
CA THR A 61 21.76 -3.64 1.24
C THR A 61 22.64 -4.50 0.35
N MET A 62 22.26 -4.69 -0.91
CA MET A 62 22.96 -5.49 -1.91
C MET A 62 23.57 -4.60 -2.98
N SER A 63 24.61 -5.07 -3.66
CA SER A 63 25.14 -4.37 -4.83
C SER A 63 24.19 -4.45 -6.02
N LYS A 64 24.31 -3.51 -6.94
CA LYS A 64 23.48 -3.51 -8.16
C LYS A 64 23.67 -4.79 -8.97
N GLU A 65 24.92 -5.26 -9.06
CA GLU A 65 25.30 -6.47 -9.78
C GLU A 65 24.63 -7.72 -9.20
N GLU A 66 24.54 -7.82 -7.86
CA GLU A 66 23.84 -8.93 -7.18
C GLU A 66 22.35 -8.89 -7.44
N VAL A 67 21.74 -7.70 -7.37
CA VAL A 67 20.31 -7.51 -7.65
C VAL A 67 19.99 -7.90 -9.11
N ASP A 68 20.78 -7.39 -10.06
CA ASP A 68 20.59 -7.67 -11.49
C ASP A 68 20.77 -9.18 -11.79
N ALA A 69 21.73 -9.85 -11.14
CA ALA A 69 21.95 -11.28 -11.28
C ALA A 69 20.75 -12.09 -10.78
N LEU A 70 20.21 -11.78 -9.61
CA LEU A 70 19.03 -12.46 -9.06
C LEU A 70 17.80 -12.28 -9.95
N ILE A 71 17.59 -11.10 -10.50
CA ILE A 71 16.50 -10.84 -11.44
C ILE A 71 16.70 -11.64 -12.73
N ALA A 72 17.93 -11.68 -13.28
CA ALA A 72 18.26 -12.46 -14.48
C ALA A 72 18.08 -13.97 -14.29
N GLU A 73 18.31 -14.48 -13.08
CA GLU A 73 18.05 -15.88 -12.68
C GLU A 73 16.55 -16.18 -12.49
N GLY A 74 15.67 -15.19 -12.63
CA GLY A 74 14.22 -15.34 -12.45
C GLY A 74 13.80 -15.43 -10.98
N LYS A 75 14.63 -14.97 -10.04
CA LYS A 75 14.29 -14.91 -8.62
C LYS A 75 13.10 -13.97 -8.40
N GLN A 76 12.08 -14.47 -7.72
CA GLN A 76 10.92 -13.65 -7.36
C GLN A 76 11.32 -12.57 -6.35
N TYR A 77 10.73 -11.40 -6.53
CA TYR A 77 10.93 -10.25 -5.66
C TYR A 77 9.63 -9.46 -5.47
N VAL A 78 9.66 -8.59 -4.50
CA VAL A 78 8.62 -7.57 -4.32
C VAL A 78 9.26 -6.19 -4.40
N VAL A 79 8.46 -5.18 -4.75
CA VAL A 79 8.87 -3.78 -4.65
C VAL A 79 8.18 -3.18 -3.43
N ARG A 80 8.96 -2.59 -2.54
CA ARG A 80 8.50 -1.92 -1.33
C ARG A 80 8.60 -0.41 -1.46
N PHE A 81 7.65 0.29 -0.90
CA PHE A 81 7.72 1.74 -0.76
C PHE A 81 8.81 2.10 0.25
N LYS A 82 9.67 3.05 -0.09
CA LYS A 82 10.74 3.56 0.78
C LYS A 82 10.20 4.74 1.58
N ILE A 83 9.73 4.48 2.80
CA ILE A 83 9.20 5.54 3.66
C ILE A 83 10.34 6.16 4.47
N GLU A 84 10.48 7.49 4.39
CA GLU A 84 11.39 8.21 5.26
C GLU A 84 10.72 8.46 6.62
N PRO A 85 11.43 8.20 7.74
CA PRO A 85 10.87 8.34 9.08
C PRO A 85 10.83 9.82 9.51
N ASN A 86 10.11 10.08 10.61
CA ASN A 86 10.07 11.37 11.32
C ASN A 86 9.40 12.52 10.54
N GLU A 87 8.53 12.21 9.60
CA GLU A 87 7.69 13.19 8.91
C GLU A 87 6.24 13.11 9.45
N ASP A 88 5.67 14.25 9.78
CA ASP A 88 4.25 14.34 10.10
C ASP A 88 3.44 14.43 8.81
N VAL A 89 2.69 13.36 8.52
CA VAL A 89 1.86 13.23 7.33
C VAL A 89 0.46 13.70 7.65
N HIS A 90 0.03 14.78 7.00
CA HIS A 90 -1.29 15.37 7.16
C HIS A 90 -2.27 14.75 6.16
N VAL A 91 -3.36 14.22 6.66
CA VAL A 91 -4.49 13.71 5.88
C VAL A 91 -5.69 14.59 6.18
N ASN A 92 -6.11 15.38 5.20
CA ASN A 92 -7.33 16.17 5.30
C ASN A 92 -8.52 15.29 4.89
N ASP A 93 -9.34 14.92 5.87
CA ASP A 93 -10.50 14.08 5.67
C ASP A 93 -11.79 14.89 5.81
N LEU A 94 -12.70 14.78 4.83
CA LEU A 94 -13.94 15.57 4.80
C LEU A 94 -14.89 15.27 5.97
N ILE A 95 -14.73 14.10 6.60
CA ILE A 95 -15.61 13.66 7.71
C ILE A 95 -14.87 13.74 9.06
N ARG A 96 -13.60 13.34 9.06
CA ARG A 96 -12.77 13.24 10.29
C ARG A 96 -11.99 14.52 10.60
N GLY A 97 -11.95 15.46 9.65
CA GLY A 97 -11.06 16.62 9.74
C GLY A 97 -9.60 16.27 9.49
N GLU A 98 -8.70 17.06 10.02
CA GLU A 98 -7.28 16.82 9.88
C GLU A 98 -6.82 15.66 10.78
N VAL A 99 -6.21 14.66 10.15
CA VAL A 99 -5.56 13.51 10.81
C VAL A 99 -4.08 13.59 10.55
N VAL A 100 -3.26 13.65 11.60
CA VAL A 100 -1.80 13.73 11.50
C VAL A 100 -1.20 12.44 12.02
N ILE A 101 -0.37 11.80 11.20
CA ILE A 101 0.32 10.56 11.53
C ILE A 101 1.81 10.73 11.25
N ASN A 102 2.66 10.42 12.23
CA ASN A 102 4.10 10.42 12.00
C ASN A 102 4.53 9.20 11.19
N SER A 103 5.32 9.41 10.14
CA SER A 103 5.74 8.36 9.20
C SER A 103 6.59 7.25 9.85
N SER A 104 7.18 7.51 11.02
CA SER A 104 7.97 6.50 11.75
C SER A 104 7.18 5.28 12.23
N ILE A 105 5.84 5.36 12.24
CA ILE A 105 4.99 4.20 12.57
C ILE A 105 4.52 3.42 11.34
N LEU A 106 4.87 3.89 10.15
CA LEU A 106 4.47 3.25 8.90
C LEU A 106 5.54 2.24 8.47
N ASP A 107 5.11 1.08 8.02
CA ASP A 107 5.99 0.08 7.42
C ASP A 107 6.13 0.28 5.90
N ASP A 108 7.26 -0.14 5.35
CA ASP A 108 7.54 -0.12 3.90
C ASP A 108 6.67 -1.15 3.19
N LYS A 109 5.42 -0.78 2.91
CA LYS A 109 4.43 -1.67 2.30
C LYS A 109 4.89 -2.20 0.96
N VAL A 110 4.57 -3.47 0.70
CA VAL A 110 4.72 -4.04 -0.63
C VAL A 110 3.78 -3.33 -1.59
N LEU A 111 4.32 -2.80 -2.68
CA LEU A 111 3.58 -2.13 -3.74
C LEU A 111 3.34 -3.02 -4.95
N TYR A 112 4.28 -3.93 -5.24
CA TYR A 112 4.26 -4.76 -6.44
C TYR A 112 4.91 -6.13 -6.18
N LYS A 113 4.44 -7.15 -6.85
CA LYS A 113 4.96 -8.52 -6.79
C LYS A 113 5.35 -9.00 -8.18
N SER A 114 6.60 -9.44 -8.35
CA SER A 114 7.08 -9.97 -9.62
C SER A 114 6.44 -11.32 -9.99
N ALA A 115 5.96 -12.08 -9.01
CA ALA A 115 5.41 -13.42 -9.20
C ALA A 115 4.14 -13.46 -10.05
N ASP A 116 3.27 -12.47 -9.89
CA ASP A 116 2.01 -12.33 -10.64
C ASP A 116 1.98 -11.08 -11.54
N GLU A 117 3.04 -10.29 -11.49
CA GLU A 117 3.18 -9.01 -12.19
C GLU A 117 2.04 -8.03 -11.88
N LEU A 118 1.54 -8.08 -10.64
CA LEU A 118 0.45 -7.24 -10.19
C LEU A 118 0.85 -6.36 -9.01
N PRO A 119 0.27 -5.16 -8.91
CA PRO A 119 0.40 -4.30 -7.75
C PRO A 119 -0.42 -4.85 -6.57
N THR A 120 -0.03 -4.44 -5.38
CA THR A 120 -0.94 -4.53 -4.24
C THR A 120 -1.99 -3.42 -4.33
N TYR A 121 -3.02 -3.51 -3.48
CA TYR A 121 -4.07 -2.50 -3.38
C TYR A 121 -3.50 -1.08 -3.26
N HIS A 122 -2.46 -0.90 -2.46
CA HIS A 122 -1.89 0.43 -2.17
C HIS A 122 -1.37 1.15 -3.42
N LEU A 123 -0.69 0.46 -4.32
CA LEU A 123 -0.23 1.08 -5.57
C LEU A 123 -1.36 1.14 -6.59
N ALA A 124 -2.15 0.07 -6.70
CA ALA A 124 -3.21 -0.02 -7.70
C ALA A 124 -4.20 1.13 -7.58
N ASN A 125 -4.71 1.40 -6.36
CA ASN A 125 -5.69 2.44 -6.17
C ASN A 125 -5.15 3.84 -6.49
N ILE A 126 -3.91 4.16 -6.08
CA ILE A 126 -3.30 5.47 -6.35
C ILE A 126 -3.12 5.71 -7.86
N VAL A 127 -2.60 4.71 -8.57
CA VAL A 127 -2.39 4.79 -10.02
C VAL A 127 -3.72 4.87 -10.76
N ASP A 128 -4.70 4.06 -10.36
CA ASP A 128 -6.01 4.03 -11.01
C ASP A 128 -6.80 5.29 -10.73
N ASP A 129 -6.83 5.76 -9.49
CA ASP A 129 -7.52 6.99 -9.10
C ASP A 129 -6.95 8.20 -9.83
N HIS A 130 -5.62 8.30 -9.94
CA HIS A 130 -4.98 9.38 -10.70
C HIS A 130 -5.31 9.30 -12.19
N LEU A 131 -5.15 8.14 -12.84
CA LEU A 131 -5.39 7.98 -14.28
C LEU A 131 -6.87 8.04 -14.67
N MET A 132 -7.76 7.76 -13.74
CA MET A 132 -9.21 7.85 -13.93
C MET A 132 -9.79 9.18 -13.45
N GLU A 133 -8.93 10.10 -12.99
CA GLU A 133 -9.31 11.46 -12.54
C GLU A 133 -10.35 11.42 -11.43
N VAL A 134 -10.18 10.47 -10.47
CA VAL A 134 -11.04 10.36 -9.29
C VAL A 134 -10.82 11.58 -8.39
N SER A 135 -11.89 12.32 -8.13
CA SER A 135 -11.85 13.54 -7.31
C SER A 135 -12.07 13.29 -5.82
N HIS A 136 -12.78 12.22 -5.46
CA HIS A 136 -13.13 11.90 -4.07
C HIS A 136 -12.99 10.40 -3.82
N VAL A 137 -12.28 10.02 -2.76
CA VAL A 137 -12.17 8.64 -2.26
C VAL A 137 -13.05 8.50 -1.04
N ILE A 138 -14.22 7.88 -1.21
CA ILE A 138 -15.19 7.63 -0.13
C ILE A 138 -15.12 6.14 0.24
N ARG A 139 -14.71 5.83 1.49
CA ARG A 139 -14.50 4.45 1.92
C ARG A 139 -14.72 4.28 3.43
N GLY A 140 -14.74 3.05 3.92
CA GLY A 140 -14.89 2.77 5.35
C GLY A 140 -13.66 3.20 6.16
N GLU A 141 -13.86 3.56 7.42
CA GLU A 141 -12.80 4.03 8.33
C GLU A 141 -11.71 3.00 8.61
N GLU A 142 -11.93 1.73 8.30
CA GLU A 142 -10.89 0.69 8.37
C GLU A 142 -9.70 0.98 7.44
N TRP A 143 -9.87 1.85 6.45
CA TRP A 143 -8.81 2.27 5.53
C TRP A 143 -8.10 3.56 5.97
N LEU A 144 -8.59 4.24 7.02
CA LEU A 144 -7.96 5.45 7.54
C LEU A 144 -6.48 5.25 7.93
N PRO A 145 -6.07 4.13 8.56
CA PRO A 145 -4.66 3.87 8.84
C PRO A 145 -3.75 3.79 7.60
N SER A 146 -4.33 3.52 6.42
CA SER A 146 -3.59 3.49 5.15
C SER A 146 -3.54 4.85 4.45
N ALA A 147 -4.33 5.82 4.86
CA ALA A 147 -4.41 7.12 4.21
C ALA A 147 -3.07 7.88 4.21
N PRO A 148 -2.27 7.90 5.30
CA PRO A 148 -0.94 8.53 5.29
C PRO A 148 -0.01 7.93 4.25
N LEU A 149 0.01 6.60 4.11
CA LEU A 149 0.78 5.91 3.08
C LEU A 149 0.35 6.35 1.68
N HIS A 150 -0.95 6.51 1.45
CA HIS A 150 -1.49 6.96 0.16
C HIS A 150 -1.09 8.41 -0.13
N VAL A 151 -1.15 9.32 0.84
CA VAL A 151 -0.65 10.69 0.70
C VAL A 151 0.83 10.70 0.32
N LEU A 152 1.66 9.88 1.00
CA LEU A 152 3.08 9.77 0.67
C LEU A 152 3.32 9.22 -0.74
N LEU A 153 2.48 8.30 -1.23
CA LEU A 153 2.56 7.79 -2.61
C LEU A 153 2.21 8.87 -3.64
N TYR A 154 1.15 9.67 -3.42
CA TYR A 154 0.85 10.82 -4.28
C TYR A 154 2.01 11.80 -4.35
N ARG A 155 2.65 12.11 -3.22
CA ARG A 155 3.86 12.94 -3.17
C ARG A 155 5.03 12.33 -3.92
N ALA A 156 5.26 11.01 -3.74
CA ALA A 156 6.34 10.30 -4.41
C ALA A 156 6.23 10.33 -5.94
N PHE A 157 5.01 10.42 -6.46
CA PHE A 157 4.72 10.61 -7.88
C PHE A 157 4.70 12.09 -8.32
N GLY A 158 4.73 13.04 -7.39
CA GLY A 158 4.54 14.47 -7.71
C GLY A 158 3.09 14.82 -8.08
N TRP A 159 2.11 14.08 -7.54
CA TRP A 159 0.67 14.24 -7.85
C TRP A 159 -0.12 14.90 -6.72
N GLU A 160 0.51 15.69 -5.88
CA GLU A 160 -0.16 16.33 -4.75
C GLU A 160 -1.31 17.23 -5.19
N ASP A 161 -1.12 17.98 -6.30
CA ASP A 161 -2.14 18.88 -6.85
C ASP A 161 -3.37 18.15 -7.44
N THR A 162 -3.24 16.86 -7.74
CA THR A 162 -4.30 16.02 -8.32
C THR A 162 -4.76 14.91 -7.36
N MET A 163 -4.28 14.94 -6.12
CA MET A 163 -4.69 13.99 -5.09
C MET A 163 -6.19 14.18 -4.79
N PRO A 164 -6.98 13.09 -4.76
CA PRO A 164 -8.39 13.17 -4.43
C PRO A 164 -8.61 13.60 -2.98
N GLU A 165 -9.77 14.18 -2.70
CA GLU A 165 -10.23 14.39 -1.33
C GLU A 165 -10.64 13.06 -0.69
N PHE A 166 -10.34 12.88 0.59
CA PHE A 166 -10.67 11.67 1.33
C PHE A 166 -11.88 11.85 2.22
N ALA A 167 -12.72 10.84 2.29
CA ALA A 167 -13.88 10.77 3.20
C ALA A 167 -13.98 9.36 3.80
N HIS A 168 -13.61 9.20 5.07
CA HIS A 168 -13.67 7.92 5.78
C HIS A 168 -14.93 7.82 6.61
N LEU A 169 -15.88 7.02 6.12
CA LEU A 169 -17.18 6.77 6.75
C LEU A 169 -17.04 5.83 7.95
N PRO A 170 -17.81 6.04 9.03
CA PRO A 170 -17.85 5.10 10.14
C PRO A 170 -18.38 3.75 9.68
N LEU A 171 -17.95 2.69 10.38
CA LEU A 171 -18.43 1.33 10.11
C LEU A 171 -19.91 1.18 10.49
N LEU A 172 -20.66 0.47 9.68
CA LEU A 172 -21.97 -0.02 10.08
C LEU A 172 -21.76 -1.14 11.12
N LEU A 173 -22.30 -0.94 12.30
CA LEU A 173 -22.20 -1.90 13.39
C LEU A 173 -23.39 -2.84 13.40
N LYS A 174 -23.21 -4.03 13.97
CA LYS A 174 -24.31 -4.97 14.21
C LYS A 174 -25.32 -4.37 15.17
N PRO A 175 -26.62 -4.61 14.96
CA PRO A 175 -27.66 -4.13 15.88
C PRO A 175 -27.53 -4.69 17.30
N GLU A 176 -27.00 -5.91 17.40
CA GLU A 176 -26.73 -6.59 18.67
C GLU A 176 -25.26 -7.06 18.72
N GLY A 177 -24.58 -6.74 19.82
CA GLY A 177 -23.18 -7.08 20.03
C GLY A 177 -22.21 -6.06 19.43
N ASN A 178 -20.90 -6.33 19.60
CA ASN A 178 -19.83 -5.50 19.13
C ASN A 178 -19.29 -6.06 17.79
N GLY A 179 -19.09 -5.19 16.83
CA GLY A 179 -18.39 -5.53 15.60
C GLY A 179 -19.03 -4.98 14.33
N LYS A 180 -18.25 -5.02 13.25
CA LYS A 180 -18.66 -4.58 11.91
C LYS A 180 -19.76 -5.47 11.37
N LEU A 181 -20.80 -4.84 10.82
CA LEU A 181 -21.82 -5.54 10.03
C LEU A 181 -21.19 -6.08 8.74
N SER A 182 -21.33 -7.37 8.50
CA SER A 182 -20.77 -8.03 7.32
C SER A 182 -21.87 -8.50 6.36
N LYS A 183 -21.53 -8.78 5.12
CA LYS A 183 -22.47 -9.36 4.14
C LYS A 183 -23.13 -10.66 4.65
N ARG A 184 -22.39 -11.47 5.44
CA ARG A 184 -22.88 -12.71 6.03
C ARG A 184 -23.95 -12.50 7.12
N ASP A 185 -23.97 -11.30 7.72
CA ASP A 185 -24.98 -10.95 8.72
C ASP A 185 -26.31 -10.55 8.06
N GLY A 186 -26.29 -10.16 6.77
CA GLY A 186 -27.47 -9.70 6.03
C GLY A 186 -28.59 -10.73 6.01
N ASP A 187 -28.29 -11.97 5.64
CA ASP A 187 -29.27 -13.07 5.59
C ASP A 187 -29.87 -13.37 6.97
N ARG A 188 -29.03 -13.35 8.02
CA ARG A 188 -29.46 -13.62 9.40
C ARG A 188 -30.30 -12.49 9.99
N LEU A 189 -30.05 -11.25 9.60
CA LEU A 189 -30.70 -10.05 10.15
C LEU A 189 -31.84 -9.54 9.25
N GLY A 190 -32.08 -10.18 8.12
CA GLY A 190 -33.14 -9.82 7.18
C GLY A 190 -32.87 -8.53 6.39
N PHE A 191 -31.63 -8.09 6.29
CA PHE A 191 -31.24 -6.96 5.45
C PHE A 191 -30.84 -7.47 4.05
N PRO A 192 -31.47 -6.99 2.96
CA PRO A 192 -31.02 -7.36 1.63
C PRO A 192 -29.62 -6.79 1.38
N VAL A 193 -28.66 -7.66 1.16
CA VAL A 193 -27.32 -7.28 0.71
C VAL A 193 -27.27 -7.54 -0.78
N PHE A 194 -27.37 -6.47 -1.57
CA PHE A 194 -27.19 -6.58 -3.01
C PHE A 194 -25.69 -6.77 -3.33
N PRO A 195 -25.34 -7.68 -4.27
CA PRO A 195 -23.97 -7.91 -4.69
C PRO A 195 -23.36 -6.71 -5.42
#